data_5da7b028993ca6e17c765fadae8b6ff8
#
_entry.id   5da7b028993ca6e17c765fadae8b6ff8
#
_cell.length_a   1.000
_cell.length_b   1.000
_cell.length_c   1.000
_cell.angle_alpha   90.00
_cell.angle_beta   90.00
_cell.angle_gamma   90.00
#
_symmetry.space_group_name_H-M   'P 1'
#
loop_
_entity.id
_entity.type
_entity.pdbx_description
1 polymer ?
#
loop_
_entity_poly.entity_id
_entity_poly.type
_entity_poly.pdbx_seq_one_letter_code
_entity_poly.pdbx_strand_id
1 'polypeptide(L)'
;VADAGWQLKAAQSAYVDEWADPSSSFWSTAVSSPCAAGSTSPERVVFVVLSWTIMAQTDWEKAISGAVQSTRAKYPNLRRLDLMTIVRGPANASCGDPNVYAENTHIPAALDAALAQVAAATPSLVRVAPAFAVDACSDFTGVGPHLTAAGNAKLSAKIASWASVPGE
;
A
#
# COMPACT_ATOMS: atom_id res chain seq x y z
N VAL A 1 -10.26 -9.03 8.81
CA VAL A 1 -10.49 -8.20 7.60
C VAL A 1 -11.55 -8.83 6.71
N ALA A 2 -11.66 -10.16 6.66
CA ALA A 2 -12.71 -10.85 5.88
C ALA A 2 -14.14 -10.52 6.35
N ASP A 3 -14.32 -10.28 7.63
CA ASP A 3 -15.64 -9.98 8.22
C ASP A 3 -16.21 -8.62 7.82
N ALA A 4 -15.39 -7.72 7.28
CA ALA A 4 -15.81 -6.39 6.85
C ALA A 4 -15.98 -6.25 5.33
N GLY A 5 -16.00 -7.34 4.58
CA GLY A 5 -16.07 -7.30 3.11
C GLY A 5 -14.73 -6.90 2.44
N TRP A 6 -13.63 -6.88 3.19
CA TRP A 6 -12.31 -6.59 2.66
C TRP A 6 -11.55 -7.87 2.29
N GLN A 7 -10.75 -7.79 1.26
CA GLN A 7 -9.79 -8.84 0.90
C GLN A 7 -8.38 -8.29 0.83
N LEU A 8 -7.45 -9.02 1.42
CA LEU A 8 -6.03 -8.77 1.23
C LEU A 8 -5.56 -9.51 -0.02
N LYS A 9 -4.95 -8.77 -0.92
CA LYS A 9 -4.22 -9.29 -2.07
C LYS A 9 -2.78 -8.85 -1.95
N ALA A 10 -1.86 -9.79 -1.97
CA ALA A 10 -0.44 -9.52 -1.85
C ALA A 10 0.34 -10.42 -2.80
N ALA A 11 1.44 -9.89 -3.32
CA ALA A 11 2.45 -10.65 -4.04
C ALA A 11 3.82 -10.31 -3.47
N GLN A 12 4.66 -11.34 -3.31
CA GLN A 12 6.03 -11.15 -2.88
C GLN A 12 6.78 -10.34 -3.95
N SER A 13 7.55 -9.35 -3.51
CA SER A 13 8.33 -8.46 -4.39
C SER A 13 7.52 -7.63 -5.38
N ALA A 14 6.23 -7.46 -5.16
CA ALA A 14 5.40 -6.59 -5.98
C ALA A 14 5.46 -5.15 -5.45
N TYR A 15 6.42 -4.39 -5.96
CA TYR A 15 6.59 -2.98 -5.64
C TYR A 15 5.65 -2.09 -6.46
N VAL A 16 5.57 -0.81 -6.12
CA VAL A 16 4.64 0.13 -6.78
C VAL A 16 4.87 0.24 -8.28
N ASP A 17 6.11 0.15 -8.73
CA ASP A 17 6.49 0.16 -10.15
C ASP A 17 5.99 -1.08 -10.91
N GLU A 18 5.96 -2.24 -10.27
CA GLU A 18 5.35 -3.45 -10.82
C GLU A 18 3.83 -3.31 -10.99
N TRP A 19 3.16 -2.68 -10.03
CA TRP A 19 1.73 -2.39 -10.14
C TRP A 19 1.42 -1.24 -11.12
N ALA A 20 2.41 -0.42 -11.46
CA ALA A 20 2.28 0.63 -12.47
C ALA A 20 2.18 0.06 -13.89
N ASP A 21 2.73 -1.12 -14.15
CA ASP A 21 2.63 -1.80 -15.43
C ASP A 21 1.32 -2.61 -15.52
N PRO A 22 0.36 -2.23 -16.38
CA PRO A 22 -0.89 -2.98 -16.53
C PRO A 22 -0.70 -4.39 -17.10
N SER A 23 0.44 -4.67 -17.72
CA SER A 23 0.81 -5.99 -18.25
C SER A 23 1.51 -6.89 -17.24
N SER A 24 1.85 -6.36 -16.06
CA SER A 24 2.51 -7.14 -15.01
C SER A 24 1.71 -8.39 -14.65
N SER A 25 2.40 -9.52 -14.52
CA SER A 25 1.80 -10.79 -14.12
C SER A 25 1.15 -10.74 -12.74
N PHE A 26 1.51 -9.80 -11.88
CA PHE A 26 0.87 -9.63 -10.58
C PHE A 26 -0.61 -9.30 -10.68
N TRP A 27 -1.05 -8.60 -11.72
CA TRP A 27 -2.48 -8.35 -11.96
C TRP A 27 -3.29 -9.60 -12.26
N SER A 28 -2.68 -10.65 -12.80
CA SER A 28 -3.33 -11.92 -13.08
C SER A 28 -3.15 -12.95 -11.98
N THR A 29 -2.00 -12.97 -11.29
CA THR A 29 -1.68 -13.97 -10.28
C THR A 29 -2.16 -13.58 -8.88
N ALA A 30 -1.86 -12.35 -8.42
CA ALA A 30 -2.24 -11.90 -7.09
C ALA A 30 -3.68 -11.37 -7.03
N VAL A 31 -4.21 -10.86 -8.13
CA VAL A 31 -5.52 -10.18 -8.19
C VAL A 31 -6.47 -10.84 -9.21
N SER A 32 -6.30 -12.13 -9.44
CA SER A 32 -7.13 -12.89 -10.38
C SER A 32 -8.61 -12.94 -10.01
N SER A 33 -8.91 -12.93 -8.71
CA SER A 33 -10.28 -12.85 -8.20
C SER A 33 -10.39 -11.64 -7.26
N PRO A 34 -11.04 -10.56 -7.66
CA PRO A 34 -11.06 -9.32 -6.88
C PRO A 34 -11.79 -9.45 -5.55
N CYS A 35 -12.92 -10.17 -5.51
CA CYS A 35 -13.68 -10.36 -4.27
C CYS A 35 -14.32 -11.76 -4.22
N ALA A 36 -14.26 -12.42 -3.06
CA ALA A 36 -14.76 -13.80 -2.91
C ALA A 36 -16.30 -13.90 -2.90
N ALA A 37 -17.01 -12.83 -2.58
CA ALA A 37 -18.44 -12.85 -2.31
C ALA A 37 -19.29 -12.22 -3.44
N GLY A 38 -18.99 -12.55 -4.69
CA GLY A 38 -19.87 -12.19 -5.81
C GLY A 38 -19.71 -10.77 -6.35
N SER A 39 -18.87 -9.91 -5.75
CA SER A 39 -18.52 -8.64 -6.36
C SER A 39 -17.34 -8.82 -7.30
N THR A 40 -17.52 -8.45 -8.55
CA THR A 40 -16.48 -8.54 -9.59
C THR A 40 -15.50 -7.37 -9.57
N SER A 41 -15.81 -6.30 -8.83
CA SER A 41 -14.97 -5.10 -8.79
C SER A 41 -15.15 -4.36 -7.46
N PRO A 42 -14.08 -4.10 -6.72
CA PRO A 42 -14.15 -3.30 -5.51
C PRO A 42 -14.49 -1.84 -5.84
N GLU A 43 -15.25 -1.21 -4.95
CA GLU A 43 -15.50 0.24 -5.01
C GLU A 43 -14.40 1.04 -4.30
N ARG A 44 -13.67 0.39 -3.39
CA ARG A 44 -12.57 0.98 -2.63
C ARG A 44 -11.36 0.04 -2.60
N VAL A 45 -10.19 0.59 -2.83
CA VAL A 45 -8.91 -0.12 -2.72
C VAL A 45 -8.01 0.65 -1.76
N VAL A 46 -7.37 -0.06 -0.84
CA VAL A 46 -6.24 0.45 -0.07
C VAL A 46 -4.99 -0.12 -0.72
N PHE A 47 -4.14 0.75 -1.23
CA PHE A 47 -2.94 0.39 -1.95
C PHE A 47 -1.70 0.71 -1.12
N VAL A 48 -0.92 -0.31 -0.77
CA VAL A 48 0.34 -0.14 -0.05
C VAL A 48 1.41 0.31 -1.02
N VAL A 49 1.92 1.52 -0.86
CA VAL A 49 2.99 2.08 -1.67
C VAL A 49 4.33 1.67 -1.08
N LEU A 50 5.07 0.83 -1.79
CA LEU A 50 6.36 0.30 -1.37
C LEU A 50 7.28 0.20 -2.58
N SER A 51 8.51 0.67 -2.44
CA SER A 51 9.65 0.36 -3.31
C SER A 51 10.93 0.63 -2.55
N TRP A 52 12.00 -0.07 -2.85
CA TRP A 52 13.33 0.18 -2.31
C TRP A 52 14.31 0.71 -3.36
N THR A 53 13.89 0.78 -4.62
CA THR A 53 14.73 1.25 -5.74
C THR A 53 14.45 2.69 -6.12
N ILE A 54 13.28 3.21 -5.76
CA ILE A 54 12.86 4.56 -6.13
C ILE A 54 13.36 5.55 -5.08
N MET A 55 14.13 6.56 -5.51
CA MET A 55 14.68 7.59 -4.65
C MET A 55 14.19 9.00 -5.01
N ALA A 56 14.01 9.29 -6.30
CA ALA A 56 13.59 10.61 -6.75
C ALA A 56 12.06 10.79 -6.68
N GLN A 57 11.62 12.00 -6.33
CA GLN A 57 10.19 12.34 -6.27
C GLN A 57 9.48 12.07 -7.61
N THR A 58 10.08 12.46 -8.73
CA THR A 58 9.52 12.27 -10.07
C THR A 58 9.31 10.80 -10.43
N ASP A 59 10.19 9.93 -9.97
CA ASP A 59 10.07 8.49 -10.20
C ASP A 59 8.97 7.89 -9.32
N TRP A 60 8.83 8.36 -8.07
CA TRP A 60 7.70 8.02 -7.21
C TRP A 60 6.38 8.49 -7.82
N GLU A 61 6.29 9.73 -8.28
CA GLU A 61 5.08 10.28 -8.93
C GLU A 61 4.68 9.43 -10.15
N LYS A 62 5.65 9.08 -11.00
CA LYS A 62 5.43 8.23 -12.17
C LYS A 62 4.91 6.85 -11.78
N ALA A 63 5.57 6.18 -10.84
CA ALA A 63 5.21 4.84 -10.41
C ALA A 63 3.82 4.83 -9.73
N ILE A 64 3.56 5.76 -8.81
CA ILE A 64 2.27 5.87 -8.12
C ILE A 64 1.15 6.19 -9.12
N SER A 65 1.35 7.16 -10.02
CA SER A 65 0.36 7.51 -11.04
C SER A 65 0.04 6.33 -11.96
N GLY A 66 1.08 5.58 -12.38
CA GLY A 66 0.90 4.36 -13.16
C GLY A 66 0.09 3.30 -12.40
N ALA A 67 0.40 3.05 -11.12
CA ALA A 67 -0.34 2.11 -10.28
C ALA A 67 -1.80 2.54 -10.08
N VAL A 68 -2.07 3.84 -9.91
CA VAL A 68 -3.44 4.39 -9.86
C VAL A 68 -4.20 4.12 -11.16
N GLN A 69 -3.58 4.38 -12.31
CA GLN A 69 -4.19 4.15 -13.62
C GLN A 69 -4.47 2.66 -13.86
N SER A 70 -3.51 1.79 -13.56
CA SER A 70 -3.66 0.34 -13.71
C SER A 70 -4.73 -0.22 -12.78
N THR A 71 -4.78 0.26 -11.52
CA THR A 71 -5.83 -0.12 -10.56
C THR A 71 -7.21 0.30 -11.05
N ARG A 72 -7.34 1.51 -11.58
CA ARG A 72 -8.60 2.01 -12.12
C ARG A 72 -9.05 1.24 -13.37
N ALA A 73 -8.12 0.89 -14.24
CA ALA A 73 -8.40 0.06 -15.42
C ALA A 73 -8.84 -1.36 -15.03
N LYS A 74 -8.22 -1.93 -13.99
CA LYS A 74 -8.57 -3.25 -13.46
C LYS A 74 -9.93 -3.28 -12.77
N TYR A 75 -10.31 -2.20 -12.09
CA TYR A 75 -11.53 -2.09 -11.29
C TYR A 75 -12.42 -0.93 -11.76
N PRO A 76 -13.29 -1.15 -12.76
CA PRO A 76 -14.10 -0.08 -13.35
C PRO A 76 -15.09 0.59 -12.38
N ASN A 77 -15.47 -0.11 -11.31
CA ASN A 77 -16.35 0.43 -10.27
C ASN A 77 -15.61 1.15 -9.14
N LEU A 78 -14.28 1.32 -9.26
CA LEU A 78 -13.47 1.96 -8.24
C LEU A 78 -13.89 3.41 -8.04
N ARG A 79 -14.28 3.76 -6.82
CA ARG A 79 -14.70 5.10 -6.39
C ARG A 79 -13.67 5.76 -5.50
N ARG A 80 -12.84 4.95 -4.82
CA ARG A 80 -11.83 5.44 -3.90
C ARG A 80 -10.59 4.56 -3.93
N LEU A 81 -9.44 5.20 -4.00
CA LEU A 81 -8.13 4.58 -3.85
C LEU A 81 -7.36 5.29 -2.75
N ASP A 82 -7.11 4.59 -1.66
CA ASP A 82 -6.34 5.10 -0.53
C ASP A 82 -4.89 4.64 -0.66
N LEU A 83 -3.97 5.57 -0.87
CA LEU A 83 -2.53 5.32 -0.90
C LEU A 83 -2.01 5.27 0.53
N MET A 84 -1.47 4.14 0.92
CA MET A 84 -1.01 3.87 2.27
C MET A 84 0.49 3.58 2.28
N THR A 85 1.18 4.06 3.30
CA THR A 85 2.58 3.73 3.57
C THR A 85 2.70 2.97 4.88
N ILE A 86 3.75 2.15 4.98
CA ILE A 86 4.11 1.43 6.20
C ILE A 86 5.44 1.99 6.67
N VAL A 87 5.52 2.32 7.95
CA VAL A 87 6.75 2.76 8.59
C VAL A 87 7.01 1.93 9.84
N ARG A 88 8.25 1.91 10.27
CA ARG A 88 8.64 1.29 11.54
C ARG A 88 8.38 2.26 12.69
N GLY A 89 7.78 1.79 13.75
CA GLY A 89 7.58 2.60 14.96
C GLY A 89 8.91 3.04 15.60
N PRO A 90 8.92 4.15 16.36
CA PRO A 90 10.14 4.73 16.94
C PRO A 90 10.95 3.76 17.79
N ALA A 91 10.27 2.87 18.52
CA ALA A 91 10.91 1.88 19.38
C ALA A 91 11.75 0.84 18.61
N ASN A 92 11.63 0.79 17.31
CA ASN A 92 12.19 -0.25 16.46
C ASN A 92 13.10 0.28 15.36
N ALA A 93 13.52 1.54 15.47
CA ALA A 93 14.38 2.19 14.48
C ALA A 93 15.71 1.44 14.21
N SER A 94 16.13 0.58 15.14
CA SER A 94 17.37 -0.19 15.04
C SER A 94 17.19 -1.58 14.43
N CYS A 95 15.97 -2.02 14.13
CA CYS A 95 15.75 -3.34 13.57
C CYS A 95 15.50 -3.28 12.06
N GLY A 96 16.52 -3.52 11.26
CA GLY A 96 16.45 -3.64 9.83
C GLY A 96 17.36 -2.68 9.06
N ASP A 97 17.24 -2.66 7.75
CA ASP A 97 18.06 -1.83 6.87
C ASP A 97 17.54 -0.38 6.85
N PRO A 98 18.35 0.60 7.31
CA PRO A 98 17.95 2.01 7.31
C PRO A 98 17.73 2.59 5.91
N ASN A 99 18.19 1.89 4.85
CA ASN A 99 17.99 2.34 3.47
C ASN A 99 16.60 1.96 2.91
N VAL A 100 15.89 1.08 3.58
CA VAL A 100 14.52 0.72 3.19
C VAL A 100 13.54 1.57 3.97
N TYR A 101 12.77 2.42 3.28
CA TYR A 101 11.89 3.38 3.97
C TYR A 101 10.86 2.70 4.89
N ALA A 102 10.34 1.53 4.52
CA ALA A 102 9.42 0.76 5.37
C ALA A 102 10.09 0.26 6.66
N GLU A 103 11.40 0.33 6.76
CA GLU A 103 12.19 0.03 7.94
C GLU A 103 12.61 1.29 8.71
N ASN A 104 12.23 2.46 8.24
CA ASN A 104 12.44 3.75 8.88
C ASN A 104 11.23 4.18 9.70
N THR A 105 11.45 5.10 10.62
CA THR A 105 10.40 5.68 11.47
C THR A 105 9.56 6.74 10.76
N HIS A 106 9.94 7.11 9.54
CA HIS A 106 9.26 8.11 8.71
C HIS A 106 9.39 7.75 7.24
N ILE A 107 8.46 8.20 6.44
CA ILE A 107 8.55 8.07 4.98
C ILE A 107 9.55 9.10 4.42
N PRO A 108 10.27 8.78 3.33
CA PRO A 108 11.13 9.74 2.65
C PRO A 108 10.35 10.97 2.17
N ALA A 109 10.93 12.16 2.28
CA ALA A 109 10.29 13.40 1.84
C ALA A 109 9.89 13.36 0.36
N ALA A 110 10.68 12.71 -0.49
CA ALA A 110 10.38 12.52 -1.90
C ALA A 110 9.11 11.68 -2.13
N LEU A 111 8.90 10.63 -1.33
CA LEU A 111 7.69 9.82 -1.39
C LEU A 111 6.47 10.60 -0.85
N ASP A 112 6.62 11.31 0.27
CA ASP A 112 5.54 12.12 0.84
C ASP A 112 5.05 13.19 -0.14
N ALA A 113 5.97 13.92 -0.76
CA ALA A 113 5.65 14.90 -1.79
C ALA A 113 4.96 14.27 -3.01
N ALA A 114 5.44 13.11 -3.47
CA ALA A 114 4.83 12.40 -4.59
C ALA A 114 3.40 11.93 -4.28
N LEU A 115 3.15 11.40 -3.09
CA LEU A 115 1.81 11.00 -2.64
C LEU A 115 0.86 12.20 -2.65
N ALA A 116 1.28 13.33 -2.09
CA ALA A 116 0.49 14.55 -2.07
C ALA A 116 0.19 15.06 -3.49
N GLN A 117 1.17 15.05 -4.38
CA GLN A 117 1.02 15.48 -5.77
C GLN A 117 0.03 14.60 -6.55
N VAL A 118 0.15 13.28 -6.43
CA VAL A 118 -0.75 12.34 -7.13
C VAL A 118 -2.19 12.46 -6.59
N ALA A 119 -2.36 12.61 -5.28
CA ALA A 119 -3.67 12.82 -4.70
C ALA A 119 -4.30 14.14 -5.14
N ALA A 120 -3.50 15.22 -5.20
CA ALA A 120 -3.97 16.53 -5.68
C ALA A 120 -4.37 16.50 -7.17
N ALA A 121 -3.72 15.68 -7.99
CA ALA A 121 -4.06 15.51 -9.41
C ALA A 121 -5.38 14.75 -9.64
N THR A 122 -5.81 13.92 -8.68
CA THR A 122 -7.02 13.08 -8.79
C THR A 122 -7.84 13.06 -7.48
N PRO A 123 -8.26 14.23 -6.95
CA PRO A 123 -8.80 14.34 -5.60
C PRO A 123 -10.16 13.66 -5.41
N SER A 124 -10.88 13.40 -6.49
CA SER A 124 -12.15 12.67 -6.45
C SER A 124 -12.00 11.17 -6.30
N LEU A 125 -10.79 10.63 -6.59
CA LEU A 125 -10.51 9.20 -6.55
C LEU A 125 -9.47 8.84 -5.50
N VAL A 126 -8.36 9.60 -5.44
CA VAL A 126 -7.18 9.26 -4.66
C VAL A 126 -7.13 10.05 -3.36
N ARG A 127 -6.82 9.36 -2.27
CA ARG A 127 -6.52 9.96 -0.97
C ARG A 127 -5.22 9.38 -0.42
N VAL A 128 -4.50 10.16 0.36
CA VAL A 128 -3.36 9.68 1.12
C VAL A 128 -3.85 9.23 2.50
N ALA A 129 -3.66 7.97 2.80
CA ALA A 129 -3.92 7.42 4.12
C ALA A 129 -2.78 7.78 5.09
N PRO A 130 -3.03 7.83 6.40
CA PRO A 130 -1.96 7.94 7.37
C PRO A 130 -0.93 6.82 7.21
N ALA A 131 0.34 7.10 7.50
CA ALA A 131 1.36 6.08 7.56
C ALA A 131 1.08 5.13 8.73
N PHE A 132 1.08 3.83 8.46
CA PHE A 132 0.83 2.82 9.50
C PHE A 132 2.15 2.32 10.08
N ALA A 133 2.38 2.61 11.35
CA ALA A 133 3.55 2.13 12.06
C ALA A 133 3.41 0.66 12.48
N VAL A 134 4.47 -0.10 12.26
CA VAL A 134 4.65 -1.45 12.81
C VAL A 134 5.63 -1.33 13.98
N ASP A 135 5.19 -1.68 15.17
CA ASP A 135 5.80 -1.19 16.41
C ASP A 135 6.83 -2.15 17.04
N ALA A 136 6.98 -3.37 16.55
CA ALA A 136 7.92 -4.32 17.14
C ALA A 136 8.87 -4.94 16.10
N CYS A 137 10.16 -5.06 16.44
CA CYS A 137 11.12 -5.79 15.60
C CYS A 137 10.69 -7.24 15.35
N SER A 138 10.03 -7.86 16.32
CA SER A 138 9.45 -9.20 16.20
C SER A 138 8.32 -9.30 15.17
N ASP A 139 7.80 -8.18 14.70
CA ASP A 139 6.79 -8.15 13.66
C ASP A 139 7.37 -8.29 12.26
N PHE A 140 8.70 -8.24 12.13
CA PHE A 140 9.43 -8.42 10.87
C PHE A 140 10.17 -9.76 10.83
N THR A 141 10.29 -10.36 9.64
CA THR A 141 11.05 -11.60 9.41
C THR A 141 12.49 -11.27 9.04
N GLY A 142 13.37 -11.15 10.02
CA GLY A 142 14.82 -10.99 9.71
C GLY A 142 15.14 -9.71 8.94
N VAL A 143 15.80 -9.85 7.80
CA VAL A 143 16.21 -8.73 6.95
C VAL A 143 15.12 -8.43 5.93
N GLY A 144 14.75 -7.16 5.80
CA GLY A 144 13.79 -6.68 4.81
C GLY A 144 12.42 -6.30 5.39
N PRO A 145 11.55 -5.72 4.59
CA PRO A 145 10.24 -5.20 5.02
C PRO A 145 9.17 -6.29 5.18
N HIS A 146 9.57 -7.55 5.24
CA HIS A 146 8.63 -8.66 5.34
C HIS A 146 8.08 -8.79 6.75
N LEU A 147 6.76 -8.73 6.87
CA LEU A 147 6.09 -8.90 8.15
C LEU A 147 5.92 -10.38 8.50
N THR A 148 6.06 -10.68 9.78
CA THR A 148 5.62 -11.97 10.34
C THR A 148 4.09 -12.09 10.31
N ALA A 149 3.55 -13.28 10.60
CA ALA A 149 2.10 -13.44 10.74
C ALA A 149 1.51 -12.49 11.80
N ALA A 150 2.24 -12.26 12.92
CA ALA A 150 1.83 -11.32 13.95
C ALA A 150 1.85 -9.86 13.46
N GLY A 151 2.92 -9.45 12.73
CA GLY A 151 3.02 -8.13 12.12
C GLY A 151 1.90 -7.88 11.11
N ASN A 152 1.62 -8.85 10.25
CA ASN A 152 0.52 -8.79 9.30
C ASN A 152 -0.85 -8.68 10.01
N ALA A 153 -1.08 -9.39 11.09
CA ALA A 153 -2.32 -9.30 11.85
C ALA A 153 -2.50 -7.90 12.46
N LYS A 154 -1.45 -7.32 13.04
CA LYS A 154 -1.47 -5.95 13.59
C LYS A 154 -1.73 -4.90 12.51
N LEU A 155 -1.04 -4.99 11.37
CA LEU A 155 -1.25 -4.10 10.24
C LEU A 155 -2.68 -4.21 9.71
N SER A 156 -3.18 -5.42 9.53
CA SER A 156 -4.55 -5.68 9.07
C SER A 156 -5.59 -5.08 10.02
N ALA A 157 -5.37 -5.18 11.34
CA ALA A 157 -6.26 -4.57 12.33
C ALA A 157 -6.26 -3.03 12.23
N LYS A 158 -5.08 -2.41 12.07
CA LYS A 158 -4.95 -0.95 11.88
C LYS A 158 -5.67 -0.49 10.61
N ILE A 159 -5.47 -1.19 9.50
CA ILE A 159 -6.14 -0.88 8.22
C ILE A 159 -7.66 -1.05 8.36
N ALA A 160 -8.12 -2.13 8.98
CA ALA A 160 -9.54 -2.37 9.16
C ALA A 160 -10.20 -1.28 10.02
N SER A 161 -9.55 -0.89 11.12
CA SER A 161 -10.03 0.18 11.99
C SER A 161 -10.15 1.51 11.23
N TRP A 162 -9.11 1.88 10.48
CA TRP A 162 -9.12 3.11 9.69
C TRP A 162 -10.13 3.05 8.53
N ALA A 163 -10.20 1.93 7.82
CA ALA A 163 -11.10 1.75 6.69
C ALA A 163 -12.59 1.69 7.09
N SER A 164 -12.87 1.38 8.36
CA SER A 164 -14.24 1.29 8.90
C SER A 164 -14.82 2.64 9.32
N VAL A 165 -14.04 3.72 9.32
CA VAL A 165 -14.56 5.06 9.62
C VAL A 165 -15.43 5.52 8.46
N PRO A 166 -16.75 5.75 8.68
CA PRO A 166 -17.63 6.24 7.63
C PRO A 166 -17.29 7.68 7.25
N GLY A 167 -17.14 7.95 5.98
CA GLY A 167 -17.33 9.31 5.47
C GLY A 167 -16.14 10.25 5.45
N GLU A 168 -14.91 9.77 5.59
CA GLU A 168 -13.77 10.60 5.14
C GLU A 168 -13.35 10.25 3.72
#